data_804dd24dab41397e0e864db4d7092652
#
_entry.id   804dd24dab41397e0e864db4d7092652
#
_cell.length_a   1.000
_cell.length_b   1.000
_cell.length_c   1.000
_cell.angle_alpha   90.00
_cell.angle_beta   90.00
_cell.angle_gamma   90.00
#
_symmetry.space_group_name_H-M   'P 1'
#
loop_
_entity.id
_entity.type
_entity.pdbx_description
1 polymer ?
#
loop_
_entity_poly.entity_id
_entity_poly.type
_entity_poly.pdbx_seq_one_letter_code
_entity_poly.pdbx_strand_id
1 'polypeptide(L)'
;MRYGIDSATLLLIADSGLALDPAHSLVAPNRILTDLLTTLLDDVRRGERTEKDALGVHTRATETKIRLLGDRVSRRTAWNLAREHDWSDLRDAEYLAVTKLQADALATPDARLAALASGIVEVATPEALTRG
;
A
#
# COMPACT_ATOMS: atom_id res chain seq x y z
N MET A 1 -2.76 8.89 -13.88
CA MET A 1 -1.50 8.27 -13.47
C MET A 1 -1.78 6.92 -12.79
N ARG A 2 -0.79 6.07 -12.79
CA ARG A 2 -0.86 4.80 -12.08
C ARG A 2 -0.03 4.91 -10.80
N TYR A 3 -0.66 4.64 -9.67
CA TYR A 3 0.00 4.72 -8.36
C TYR A 3 0.12 3.36 -7.72
N GLY A 4 1.31 3.06 -7.17
CA GLY A 4 1.44 2.05 -6.14
C GLY A 4 0.88 2.60 -4.85
N ILE A 5 0.24 1.75 -4.04
CA ILE A 5 -0.24 2.15 -2.73
C ILE A 5 0.21 1.14 -1.67
N ASP A 6 0.39 1.61 -0.45
CA ASP A 6 0.66 0.76 0.71
C ASP A 6 -0.62 0.51 1.50
N SER A 7 -0.53 -0.33 2.54
CA SER A 7 -1.69 -0.66 3.36
C SER A 7 -2.22 0.55 4.14
N ALA A 8 -1.36 1.48 4.52
CA ALA A 8 -1.78 2.71 5.19
C ALA A 8 -2.64 3.59 4.27
N THR A 9 -2.30 3.67 2.99
CA THR A 9 -3.11 4.38 1.99
C THR A 9 -4.45 3.67 1.79
N LEU A 10 -4.43 2.34 1.68
CA LEU A 10 -5.68 1.58 1.56
C LEU A 10 -6.58 1.76 2.77
N LEU A 11 -6.02 1.83 3.97
CA LEU A 11 -6.77 2.13 5.17
C LEU A 11 -7.47 3.49 5.08
N LEU A 12 -6.76 4.51 4.62
CA LEU A 12 -7.36 5.84 4.43
C LEU A 12 -8.52 5.79 3.43
N ILE A 13 -8.36 5.08 2.33
CA ILE A 13 -9.42 4.94 1.32
C ILE A 13 -10.65 4.25 1.93
N ALA A 14 -10.44 3.13 2.61
CA ALA A 14 -11.53 2.30 3.11
C ALA A 14 -12.19 2.85 4.37
N ASP A 15 -11.42 3.49 5.24
CA ASP A 15 -11.89 3.98 6.53
C ASP A 15 -12.42 5.42 6.44
N SER A 16 -11.65 6.30 5.81
CA SER A 16 -12.00 7.73 5.72
C SER A 16 -12.83 8.08 4.50
N GLY A 17 -13.02 7.14 3.58
CA GLY A 17 -13.78 7.39 2.36
C GLY A 17 -13.09 8.38 1.42
N LEU A 18 -11.76 8.27 1.30
CA LEU A 18 -10.99 9.12 0.41
C LEU A 18 -11.56 9.07 -1.02
N ALA A 19 -11.92 10.22 -1.57
CA ALA A 19 -12.57 10.30 -2.87
C ALA A 19 -11.52 10.18 -3.98
N LEU A 20 -11.44 9.00 -4.58
CA LEU A 20 -10.45 8.71 -5.64
C LEU A 20 -10.86 9.35 -6.96
N ASP A 21 -9.87 9.92 -7.65
CA ASP A 21 -10.04 10.37 -9.03
C ASP A 21 -10.08 9.15 -9.96
N PRO A 22 -11.16 8.93 -10.72
CA PRO A 22 -11.25 7.77 -11.61
C PRO A 22 -10.21 7.77 -12.74
N ALA A 23 -9.53 8.90 -12.97
CA ALA A 23 -8.45 8.97 -13.94
C ALA A 23 -7.19 8.24 -13.46
N HIS A 24 -7.07 7.97 -12.14
CA HIS A 24 -5.94 7.25 -11.58
C HIS A 24 -6.25 5.77 -11.45
N SER A 25 -5.24 4.93 -11.63
CA SER A 25 -5.33 3.50 -11.35
C SER A 25 -4.37 3.12 -10.24
N LEU A 26 -4.73 2.08 -9.48
CA LEU A 26 -3.98 1.65 -8.30
C LEU A 26 -3.41 0.26 -8.50
N VAL A 27 -2.17 0.07 -8.05
CA VAL A 27 -1.52 -1.25 -8.01
C VAL A 27 -0.92 -1.47 -6.63
N ALA A 28 -0.85 -2.73 -6.22
CA ALA A 28 -0.27 -3.08 -4.93
C ALA A 28 0.17 -4.55 -4.94
N PRO A 29 1.09 -4.96 -4.06
CA PRO A 29 1.39 -6.37 -3.88
C PRO A 29 0.19 -7.09 -3.23
N ASN A 30 0.08 -8.39 -3.48
CA ASN A 30 -0.99 -9.22 -2.92
C ASN A 30 -1.10 -9.11 -1.40
N ARG A 31 0.01 -8.92 -0.71
CA ARG A 31 0.06 -8.83 0.75
C ARG A 31 -0.71 -7.65 1.34
N ILE A 32 -1.11 -6.67 0.51
CA ILE A 32 -1.71 -5.42 1.03
C ILE A 32 -2.93 -5.68 1.91
N LEU A 33 -3.76 -6.68 1.57
CA LEU A 33 -4.95 -7.00 2.36
C LEU A 33 -4.58 -7.64 3.70
N THR A 34 -3.56 -8.49 3.73
CA THR A 34 -3.06 -9.09 4.98
C THR A 34 -2.42 -8.02 5.86
N ASP A 35 -1.65 -7.12 5.27
CA ASP A 35 -1.02 -6.03 6.03
C ASP A 35 -2.09 -5.10 6.62
N LEU A 36 -3.15 -4.80 5.85
CA LEU A 36 -4.28 -4.03 6.35
C LEU A 36 -4.96 -4.75 7.53
N LEU A 37 -5.24 -6.04 7.38
CA LEU A 37 -5.85 -6.82 8.46
C LEU A 37 -4.98 -6.85 9.71
N THR A 38 -3.66 -6.91 9.57
CA THR A 38 -2.74 -6.88 10.71
C THR A 38 -2.88 -5.56 11.49
N THR A 39 -2.95 -4.44 10.77
CA THR A 39 -3.17 -3.12 11.39
C THR A 39 -4.52 -3.07 12.10
N LEU A 40 -5.58 -3.56 11.46
CA LEU A 40 -6.92 -3.58 12.05
C LEU A 40 -6.99 -4.49 13.28
N LEU A 41 -6.33 -5.65 13.21
CA LEU A 41 -6.27 -6.57 14.35
C LEU A 41 -5.58 -5.93 15.55
N ASP A 42 -4.50 -5.21 15.31
CA ASP A 42 -3.78 -4.46 16.34
C ASP A 42 -4.70 -3.40 16.99
N ASP A 43 -5.45 -2.66 16.18
CA ASP A 43 -6.39 -1.65 16.68
C ASP A 43 -7.47 -2.29 17.58
N VAL A 44 -8.01 -3.43 17.18
CA VAL A 44 -9.00 -4.16 17.97
C VAL A 44 -8.39 -4.63 19.30
N ARG A 45 -7.19 -5.17 19.26
CA ARG A 45 -6.50 -5.65 20.46
C ARG A 45 -6.20 -4.53 21.45
N ARG A 46 -5.93 -3.33 20.96
CA ARG A 46 -5.69 -2.15 21.82
C ARG A 46 -6.96 -1.42 22.21
N GLY A 47 -8.13 -1.90 21.77
CA GLY A 47 -9.40 -1.28 22.09
C GLY A 47 -9.69 0.01 21.31
N GLU A 48 -8.94 0.28 20.25
CA GLU A 48 -9.11 1.49 19.43
C GLU A 48 -10.20 1.32 18.38
N ARG A 49 -10.66 0.09 18.16
CA ARG A 49 -11.66 -0.28 17.15
C ARG A 49 -12.43 -1.49 17.63
N THR A 50 -13.70 -1.58 17.26
CA THR A 50 -14.45 -2.84 17.48
C THR A 50 -14.13 -3.81 16.34
N GLU A 51 -14.31 -5.10 16.60
CA GLU A 51 -14.13 -6.13 15.56
C GLU A 51 -15.09 -5.88 14.39
N LYS A 52 -16.32 -5.51 14.68
CA LYS A 52 -17.31 -5.21 13.64
C LYS A 52 -16.84 -4.07 12.73
N ASP A 53 -16.32 -2.99 13.32
CA ASP A 53 -15.79 -1.87 12.55
C ASP A 53 -14.59 -2.30 11.70
N ALA A 54 -13.65 -3.04 12.30
CA ALA A 54 -12.46 -3.52 11.60
C ALA A 54 -12.81 -4.37 10.38
N LEU A 55 -13.73 -5.32 10.54
CA LEU A 55 -14.17 -6.19 9.45
C LEU A 55 -14.94 -5.42 8.39
N GLY A 56 -15.68 -4.37 8.77
CA GLY A 56 -16.33 -3.46 7.83
C GLY A 56 -15.32 -2.69 6.98
N VAL A 57 -14.25 -2.21 7.59
CA VAL A 57 -13.16 -1.54 6.86
C VAL A 57 -12.52 -2.51 5.86
N HIS A 58 -12.25 -3.74 6.28
CA HIS A 58 -11.69 -4.76 5.40
C HIS A 58 -12.61 -5.03 4.20
N THR A 59 -13.92 -5.15 4.43
CA THR A 59 -14.89 -5.36 3.35
C THR A 59 -14.81 -4.24 2.33
N ARG A 60 -14.80 -2.98 2.79
CA ARG A 60 -14.69 -1.83 1.89
C ARG A 60 -13.36 -1.82 1.13
N ALA A 61 -12.29 -2.25 1.78
CA ALA A 61 -10.98 -2.36 1.13
C ALA A 61 -11.02 -3.37 -0.02
N THR A 62 -11.68 -4.52 0.17
CA THR A 62 -11.80 -5.53 -0.88
C THR A 62 -12.63 -5.06 -2.07
N GLU A 63 -13.48 -4.06 -1.88
CA GLU A 63 -14.31 -3.47 -2.93
C GLU A 63 -13.56 -2.36 -3.70
N THR A 64 -12.43 -1.92 -3.20
CA THR A 64 -11.61 -0.90 -3.86
C THR A 64 -10.95 -1.50 -5.10
N LYS A 65 -11.02 -0.77 -6.23
CA LYS A 65 -10.44 -1.26 -7.48
C LYS A 65 -8.92 -1.09 -7.45
N ILE A 66 -8.23 -2.19 -7.19
CA ILE A 66 -6.77 -2.26 -7.13
C ILE A 66 -6.30 -3.46 -7.94
N ARG A 67 -5.28 -3.27 -8.78
CA ARG A 67 -4.62 -4.40 -9.43
C ARG A 67 -3.60 -4.98 -8.46
N LEU A 68 -3.81 -6.22 -8.04
CA LEU A 68 -2.91 -6.91 -7.12
C LEU A 68 -1.88 -7.71 -7.91
N LEU A 69 -0.63 -7.63 -7.49
CA LEU A 69 0.49 -8.29 -8.14
C LEU A 69 1.26 -9.15 -7.14
N GLY A 70 1.63 -10.35 -7.57
CA GLY A 70 2.38 -11.29 -6.74
C GLY A 70 3.16 -12.27 -7.61
N ASP A 71 3.59 -11.83 -8.79
CA ASP A 71 4.29 -12.66 -9.73
C ASP A 71 5.77 -12.83 -9.38
N ARG A 72 6.44 -13.70 -10.13
CA ARG A 72 7.86 -14.00 -9.91
C ARG A 72 8.75 -12.77 -10.13
N VAL A 73 8.43 -11.94 -11.11
CA VAL A 73 9.23 -10.77 -11.45
C VAL A 73 9.19 -9.74 -10.31
N SER A 74 8.00 -9.43 -9.78
CA SER A 74 7.88 -8.48 -8.68
C SER A 74 8.57 -8.98 -7.40
N ARG A 75 8.45 -10.28 -7.08
CA ARG A 75 9.13 -10.86 -5.93
C ARG A 75 10.64 -10.87 -6.09
N ARG A 76 11.15 -11.14 -7.30
CA ARG A 76 12.58 -11.09 -7.57
C ARG A 76 13.12 -9.68 -7.47
N THR A 77 12.37 -8.70 -7.96
CA THR A 77 12.74 -7.27 -7.82
C THR A 77 12.77 -6.88 -6.34
N ALA A 78 11.80 -7.33 -5.56
CA ALA A 78 11.79 -7.09 -4.12
C ALA A 78 13.02 -7.70 -3.43
N TRP A 79 13.38 -8.93 -3.79
CA TRP A 79 14.58 -9.58 -3.28
C TRP A 79 15.82 -8.75 -3.60
N ASN A 80 15.95 -8.31 -4.85
CA ASN A 80 17.12 -7.52 -5.27
C ASN A 80 17.21 -6.20 -4.51
N LEU A 81 16.09 -5.51 -4.30
CA LEU A 81 16.05 -4.27 -3.52
C LEU A 81 16.48 -4.51 -2.07
N ALA A 82 15.97 -5.55 -1.45
CA ALA A 82 16.31 -5.89 -0.07
C ALA A 82 17.81 -6.22 0.07
N ARG A 83 18.38 -6.96 -0.88
CA ARG A 83 19.80 -7.29 -0.88
C ARG A 83 20.67 -6.06 -1.10
N GLU A 84 20.28 -5.21 -2.04
CA GLU A 84 21.01 -4.00 -2.41
C GLU A 84 21.08 -3.00 -1.24
N HIS A 85 20.00 -2.90 -0.47
CA HIS A 85 19.87 -1.95 0.63
C HIS A 85 20.05 -2.59 2.01
N ASP A 86 20.36 -3.89 2.05
CA ASP A 86 20.56 -4.65 3.30
C ASP A 86 19.34 -4.59 4.23
N TRP A 87 18.14 -4.73 3.66
CA TRP A 87 16.91 -4.80 4.44
C TRP A 87 16.70 -6.22 4.97
N SER A 88 16.20 -6.33 6.20
CA SER A 88 16.06 -7.62 6.89
C SER A 88 14.80 -8.40 6.48
N ASP A 89 13.81 -7.78 5.83
CA ASP A 89 12.64 -8.47 5.32
C ASP A 89 12.18 -7.87 3.99
N LEU A 90 11.19 -8.51 3.37
CA LEU A 90 10.73 -8.15 2.04
C LEU A 90 9.48 -7.28 2.03
N ARG A 91 8.92 -6.94 3.21
CA ARG A 91 7.64 -6.25 3.27
C ARG A 91 7.63 -4.93 2.51
N ASP A 92 8.52 -4.03 2.91
CA ASP A 92 8.63 -2.73 2.23
C ASP A 92 9.11 -2.89 0.81
N ALA A 93 10.02 -3.84 0.58
CA ALA A 93 10.58 -4.11 -0.74
C ALA A 93 9.50 -4.53 -1.73
N GLU A 94 8.47 -5.27 -1.32
CA GLU A 94 7.39 -5.67 -2.22
C GLU A 94 6.56 -4.47 -2.68
N TYR A 95 6.27 -3.52 -1.80
CA TYR A 95 5.57 -2.28 -2.19
C TYR A 95 6.39 -1.47 -3.18
N LEU A 96 7.68 -1.33 -2.92
CA LEU A 96 8.57 -0.59 -3.80
C LEU A 96 8.79 -1.29 -5.14
N ALA A 97 8.90 -2.62 -5.14
CA ALA A 97 9.07 -3.41 -6.35
C ALA A 97 7.86 -3.27 -7.29
N VAL A 98 6.66 -3.42 -6.75
CA VAL A 98 5.43 -3.30 -7.54
C VAL A 98 5.31 -1.89 -8.11
N THR A 99 5.59 -0.87 -7.31
CA THR A 99 5.57 0.52 -7.78
C THR A 99 6.60 0.72 -8.90
N LYS A 100 7.83 0.27 -8.69
CA LYS A 100 8.90 0.44 -9.67
C LYS A 100 8.57 -0.21 -11.02
N LEU A 101 7.94 -1.39 -10.98
CA LEU A 101 7.65 -2.15 -12.18
C LEU A 101 6.38 -1.70 -12.89
N GLN A 102 5.37 -1.22 -12.16
CA GLN A 102 4.03 -1.08 -12.69
C GLN A 102 3.38 0.29 -12.46
N ALA A 103 4.08 1.23 -11.85
CA ALA A 103 3.45 2.51 -11.49
C ALA A 103 4.38 3.70 -11.71
N ASP A 104 3.80 4.89 -11.66
CA ASP A 104 4.54 6.15 -11.82
C ASP A 104 5.07 6.67 -10.49
N ALA A 105 4.36 6.39 -9.40
CA ALA A 105 4.73 6.84 -8.06
C ALA A 105 4.07 5.96 -7.00
N LEU A 106 4.62 5.99 -5.79
CA LEU A 106 4.04 5.36 -4.61
C LEU A 106 3.31 6.42 -3.79
N ALA A 107 2.01 6.23 -3.58
CA ALA A 107 1.25 7.08 -2.67
C ALA A 107 1.27 6.44 -1.28
N THR A 108 1.81 7.16 -0.30
CA THR A 108 1.92 6.67 1.07
C THR A 108 1.89 7.83 2.06
N PRO A 109 1.21 7.69 3.22
CA PRO A 109 1.33 8.63 4.33
C PRO A 109 2.46 8.26 5.29
N ASP A 110 3.10 7.11 5.09
CA ASP A 110 4.14 6.58 5.98
C ASP A 110 5.48 7.22 5.65
N ALA A 111 5.95 8.12 6.54
CA ALA A 111 7.22 8.81 6.36
C ALA A 111 8.41 7.85 6.32
N ARG A 112 8.32 6.73 7.05
CA ARG A 112 9.38 5.71 7.08
C ARG A 112 9.51 5.04 5.71
N LEU A 113 8.38 4.62 5.12
CA LEU A 113 8.39 4.00 3.79
C LEU A 113 8.80 5.01 2.72
N ALA A 114 8.33 6.26 2.82
CA ALA A 114 8.72 7.32 1.90
C ALA A 114 10.24 7.53 1.90
N ALA A 115 10.86 7.49 3.08
CA ALA A 115 12.31 7.62 3.20
C ALA A 115 13.04 6.45 2.53
N LEU A 116 12.56 5.21 2.73
CA LEU A 116 13.14 4.03 2.08
C LEU A 116 13.00 4.09 0.55
N ALA A 117 11.93 4.70 0.06
CA ALA A 117 11.65 4.82 -1.37
C ALA A 117 12.58 5.81 -2.09
N SER A 118 13.26 6.69 -1.35
CA SER A 118 14.13 7.72 -1.93
C SER A 118 15.18 7.10 -2.84
N GLY A 119 15.26 7.59 -4.09
CA GLY A 119 16.19 7.07 -5.08
C GLY A 119 15.74 5.78 -5.78
N ILE A 120 14.60 5.21 -5.38
CA ILE A 120 14.06 3.98 -5.97
C ILE A 120 12.82 4.28 -6.81
N VAL A 121 11.83 4.99 -6.24
CA VAL A 121 10.60 5.40 -6.92
C VAL A 121 10.22 6.81 -6.47
N GLU A 122 9.41 7.47 -7.28
CA GLU A 122 8.78 8.72 -6.87
C GLU A 122 7.76 8.45 -5.78
N VAL A 123 7.61 9.41 -4.86
CA VAL A 123 6.66 9.31 -3.75
C VAL A 123 5.66 10.46 -3.83
N ALA A 124 4.40 10.13 -3.54
CA ALA A 124 3.32 11.10 -3.46
C ALA A 124 2.57 10.90 -2.15
N THR A 125 1.83 11.91 -1.73
CA THR A 125 0.92 11.78 -0.59
C THR A 125 -0.39 11.15 -1.05
N PRO A 126 -1.20 10.57 -0.13
CA PRO A 126 -2.49 10.01 -0.53
C PRO A 126 -3.44 11.02 -1.19
N GLU A 127 -3.30 12.30 -0.88
CA GLU A 127 -4.11 13.36 -1.49
C GLU A 127 -3.91 13.43 -3.02
N ALA A 128 -2.77 12.97 -3.53
CA ALA A 128 -2.53 12.91 -4.97
C ALA A 128 -3.50 11.98 -5.70
N LEU A 129 -4.13 11.04 -4.98
CA LEU A 129 -5.10 10.11 -5.55
C LEU A 129 -6.47 10.74 -5.74
N THR A 130 -6.70 11.88 -5.13
CA THR A 130 -8.01 12.56 -5.16
C THR A 130 -8.09 13.53 -6.33
N ARG A 131 -9.34 13.85 -6.69
CA ARG A 131 -9.63 14.88 -7.66
C ARG A 131 -9.46 16.23 -6.97
N GLY A 132 -8.44 16.91 -7.31
CA GLY A 132 -8.20 18.11 -6.60
C GLY A 132 -7.65 19.17 -7.05
#